data_4d417d1a096721885b1e9423437b94af
#
_entry.id   4d417d1a096721885b1e9423437b94af
#
_cell.length_a   1.000
_cell.length_b   1.000
_cell.length_c   1.000
_cell.angle_alpha   90.00
_cell.angle_beta   90.00
_cell.angle_gamma   90.00
#
_symmetry.space_group_name_H-M   'P 1'
#
loop_
_entity.id
_entity.type
_entity.pdbx_description
1 polymer ?
#
loop_
_entity_poly.entity_id
_entity_poly.type
_entity_poly.pdbx_seq_one_letter_code
_entity_poly.pdbx_strand_id
1 'polypeptide(L)'
;MTNDEIRDFLQQAIDENRVMLFMKGTPHEPACGFSARASGCLNALGVQYSALDILPDPRIREELSGLSGWPTIPQLFVNKELVGGSDIVMEMYESGELAQLLGVEQPEEMSEPEVQKSPIGLENRLD
;
A
#
# COMPACT_ATOMS: atom_id res chain seq x y z
N MET A 1 -4.10 20.90 -12.38
CA MET A 1 -4.96 19.85 -12.93
C MET A 1 -6.38 20.05 -12.46
N THR A 2 -7.32 19.79 -13.34
CA THR A 2 -8.72 19.78 -12.94
C THR A 2 -9.00 18.50 -12.17
N ASN A 3 -10.17 18.44 -11.51
CA ASN A 3 -10.57 17.22 -10.81
C ASN A 3 -10.69 16.04 -11.79
N ASP A 4 -11.21 16.30 -12.99
CA ASP A 4 -11.32 15.25 -13.99
C ASP A 4 -9.95 14.73 -14.40
N GLU A 5 -8.99 15.64 -14.55
CA GLU A 5 -7.64 15.24 -14.92
C GLU A 5 -6.99 14.40 -13.81
N ILE A 6 -7.25 14.76 -12.57
CA ILE A 6 -6.74 13.98 -11.44
C ILE A 6 -7.34 12.59 -11.47
N ARG A 7 -8.66 12.50 -11.67
CA ARG A 7 -9.33 11.21 -11.72
C ARG A 7 -8.78 10.35 -12.85
N ASP A 8 -8.58 10.94 -14.01
CA ASP A 8 -8.04 10.21 -15.16
C ASP A 8 -6.64 9.72 -14.88
N PHE A 9 -5.83 10.55 -14.23
CA PHE A 9 -4.47 10.14 -13.84
C PHE A 9 -4.49 8.96 -12.89
N LEU A 10 -5.40 8.99 -11.90
CA LEU A 10 -5.49 7.90 -10.94
C LEU A 10 -5.97 6.62 -11.61
N GLN A 11 -6.97 6.74 -12.49
CA GLN A 11 -7.46 5.58 -13.21
C GLN A 11 -6.36 4.98 -14.08
N GLN A 12 -5.57 5.82 -14.71
CA GLN A 12 -4.47 5.34 -15.53
C GLN A 12 -3.42 4.63 -14.68
N ALA A 13 -3.13 5.17 -13.50
CA ALA A 13 -2.18 4.52 -12.59
C ALA A 13 -2.66 3.12 -12.21
N ILE A 14 -3.96 2.99 -11.94
CA ILE A 14 -4.54 1.70 -11.61
C ILE A 14 -4.45 0.75 -12.81
N ASP A 15 -4.77 1.25 -14.00
CA ASP A 15 -4.83 0.42 -15.19
C ASP A 15 -3.46 -0.04 -15.66
N GLU A 16 -2.44 0.79 -15.46
CA GLU A 16 -1.12 0.51 -16.03
C GLU A 16 -0.16 -0.18 -15.07
N ASN A 17 -0.54 -0.35 -13.82
CA ASN A 17 0.32 -0.98 -12.84
C ASN A 17 -0.39 -2.17 -12.24
N ARG A 18 0.25 -3.33 -12.37
CA ARG A 18 -0.34 -4.56 -11.85
C ARG A 18 -0.60 -4.45 -10.35
N VAL A 19 0.35 -3.88 -9.61
CA VAL A 19 0.22 -3.70 -8.18
C VAL A 19 0.41 -2.22 -7.91
N MET A 20 -0.65 -1.56 -7.46
CA MET A 20 -0.65 -0.12 -7.25
C MET A 20 -1.11 0.21 -5.84
N LEU A 21 -0.26 0.92 -5.11
CA LEU A 21 -0.55 1.30 -3.74
C LEU A 21 -0.67 2.81 -3.64
N PHE A 22 -1.83 3.29 -3.18
CA PHE A 22 -2.01 4.70 -2.86
C PHE A 22 -1.82 4.86 -1.36
N MET A 23 -0.91 5.72 -0.95
CA MET A 23 -0.51 5.80 0.43
C MET A 23 -0.19 7.23 0.85
N LYS A 24 -0.04 7.44 2.14
CA LYS A 24 0.45 8.70 2.66
C LYS A 24 1.95 8.60 2.79
N GLY A 25 2.65 9.47 2.07
CA GLY A 25 4.10 9.40 1.98
C GLY A 25 4.55 8.44 0.90
N THR A 26 5.75 7.93 1.05
CA THR A 26 6.35 7.02 0.08
C THR A 26 6.77 5.74 0.80
N PRO A 27 7.07 4.66 0.06
CA PRO A 27 7.56 3.45 0.72
C PRO A 27 8.82 3.65 1.55
N HIS A 28 9.67 4.61 1.15
CA HIS A 28 10.88 4.92 1.92
C HIS A 28 10.58 5.79 3.13
N GLU A 29 9.58 6.64 3.02
CA GLU A 29 9.22 7.56 4.11
C GLU A 29 7.71 7.62 4.24
N PRO A 30 7.11 6.56 4.80
CA PRO A 30 5.66 6.58 5.01
C PRO A 30 5.29 7.66 6.02
N ALA A 31 4.18 8.33 5.75
CA ALA A 31 3.74 9.43 6.60
C ALA A 31 2.67 9.00 7.59
N CYS A 32 2.28 7.74 7.62
CA CYS A 32 1.35 7.25 8.62
C CYS A 32 1.55 5.75 8.79
N GLY A 33 1.21 5.26 9.99
CA GLY A 33 1.45 3.86 10.32
C GLY A 33 0.67 2.88 9.47
N PHE A 34 -0.54 3.24 9.08
CA PHE A 34 -1.34 2.35 8.23
C PHE A 34 -0.73 2.21 6.85
N SER A 35 -0.24 3.30 6.27
CA SER A 35 0.44 3.25 4.99
C SER A 35 1.74 2.46 5.10
N ALA A 36 2.45 2.64 6.20
CA ALA A 36 3.70 1.92 6.44
C ALA A 36 3.45 0.42 6.49
N ARG A 37 2.37 0.00 7.13
CA ARG A 37 2.05 -1.43 7.21
C ARG A 37 1.75 -2.02 5.86
N ALA A 38 0.96 -1.32 5.05
CA ALA A 38 0.61 -1.82 3.73
C ALA A 38 1.85 -1.96 2.85
N SER A 39 2.68 -0.93 2.80
CA SER A 39 3.89 -1.00 1.98
C SER A 39 4.86 -2.03 2.56
N GLY A 40 4.89 -2.17 3.89
CA GLY A 40 5.75 -3.17 4.52
C GLY A 40 5.39 -4.59 4.14
N CYS A 41 4.10 -4.88 4.01
CA CYS A 41 3.67 -6.21 3.57
C CYS A 41 4.16 -6.51 2.17
N LEU A 42 4.03 -5.54 1.27
CA LEU A 42 4.50 -5.73 -0.10
C LEU A 42 6.01 -5.87 -0.15
N ASN A 43 6.71 -5.06 0.64
CA ASN A 43 8.17 -5.16 0.72
C ASN A 43 8.60 -6.53 1.25
N ALA A 44 7.92 -7.02 2.27
CA ALA A 44 8.26 -8.31 2.87
C ALA A 44 8.09 -9.45 1.89
N LEU A 45 7.11 -9.33 0.98
CA LEU A 45 6.91 -10.37 -0.04
C LEU A 45 7.85 -10.22 -1.22
N GLY A 46 8.59 -9.12 -1.29
CA GLY A 46 9.53 -8.91 -2.38
C GLY A 46 8.89 -8.62 -3.73
N VAL A 47 7.61 -8.24 -3.72
CA VAL A 47 6.92 -7.99 -4.98
C VAL A 47 7.22 -6.56 -5.43
N GLN A 48 7.29 -6.39 -6.75
CA GLN A 48 7.44 -5.05 -7.31
C GLN A 48 6.07 -4.39 -7.38
N TYR A 49 6.02 -3.15 -6.98
CA TYR A 49 4.76 -2.40 -7.00
C TYR A 49 5.04 -0.92 -7.22
N SER A 50 4.03 -0.22 -7.69
CA SER A 50 4.08 1.22 -7.82
C SER A 50 3.35 1.85 -6.66
N ALA A 51 3.83 2.99 -6.20
CA ALA A 51 3.21 3.68 -5.08
C ALA A 51 3.03 5.15 -5.43
N LEU A 52 1.94 5.73 -4.96
CA LEU A 52 1.67 7.14 -5.17
C LEU A 52 1.32 7.78 -3.83
N ASP A 53 2.02 8.86 -3.51
CA ASP A 53 1.75 9.65 -2.32
C ASP A 53 0.54 10.55 -2.58
N ILE A 54 -0.50 10.42 -1.76
CA ILE A 54 -1.72 11.20 -1.98
C ILE A 54 -1.71 12.54 -1.26
N LEU A 55 -0.66 12.83 -0.49
CA LEU A 55 -0.65 14.03 0.34
C LEU A 55 -0.46 15.36 -0.40
N PRO A 56 0.26 15.41 -1.54
CA PRO A 56 0.53 16.71 -2.17
C PRO A 56 -0.71 17.52 -2.54
N ASP A 57 -1.83 16.86 -2.81
CA ASP A 57 -3.03 17.58 -3.20
C ASP A 57 -4.24 16.84 -2.60
N PRO A 58 -5.02 17.48 -1.73
CA PRO A 58 -6.17 16.80 -1.10
C PRO A 58 -7.21 16.30 -2.10
N ARG A 59 -7.25 16.85 -3.31
CA ARG A 59 -8.18 16.37 -4.32
C ARG A 59 -7.84 14.96 -4.77
N ILE A 60 -6.57 14.55 -4.64
CA ILE A 60 -6.19 13.19 -5.01
C ILE A 60 -6.97 12.19 -4.18
N ARG A 61 -7.00 12.41 -2.86
CA ARG A 61 -7.73 11.51 -1.98
C ARG A 61 -9.21 11.47 -2.30
N GLU A 62 -9.78 12.64 -2.55
CA GLU A 62 -11.22 12.73 -2.84
C GLU A 62 -11.57 11.99 -4.12
N GLU A 63 -10.79 12.23 -5.17
CA GLU A 63 -11.07 11.57 -6.44
C GLU A 63 -10.81 10.08 -6.36
N LEU A 64 -9.78 9.68 -5.64
CA LEU A 64 -9.50 8.26 -5.48
C LEU A 64 -10.64 7.55 -4.76
N SER A 65 -11.13 8.13 -3.67
CA SER A 65 -12.24 7.53 -2.94
C SER A 65 -13.50 7.47 -3.79
N GLY A 66 -13.70 8.46 -4.66
CA GLY A 66 -14.82 8.42 -5.59
C GLY A 66 -14.69 7.28 -6.58
N LEU A 67 -13.48 6.99 -7.04
CA LEU A 67 -13.25 5.88 -7.98
C LEU A 67 -13.41 4.53 -7.31
N SER A 68 -12.87 4.39 -6.12
CA SER A 68 -12.78 3.09 -5.48
C SER A 68 -13.96 2.76 -4.60
N GLY A 69 -14.67 3.77 -4.13
CA GLY A 69 -15.70 3.57 -3.12
C GLY A 69 -15.13 3.29 -1.73
N TRP A 70 -13.82 3.43 -1.56
CA TRP A 70 -13.15 3.14 -0.29
C TRP A 70 -12.77 4.45 0.39
N PRO A 71 -13.16 4.65 1.65
CA PRO A 71 -13.03 5.98 2.25
C PRO A 71 -11.68 6.30 2.86
N THR A 72 -10.82 5.32 3.05
CA THR A 72 -9.57 5.54 3.79
C THR A 72 -8.34 5.26 2.95
N ILE A 73 -7.19 5.69 3.47
CA ILE A 73 -5.89 5.47 2.87
C ILE A 73 -5.09 4.65 3.89
N PRO A 74 -4.32 3.65 3.47
CA PRO A 74 -3.93 3.33 2.09
C PRO A 74 -4.98 2.50 1.34
N GLN A 75 -4.79 2.43 0.02
CA GLN A 75 -5.62 1.57 -0.84
C GLN A 75 -4.71 0.80 -1.77
N LEU A 76 -4.89 -0.51 -1.78
CA LEU A 76 -4.10 -1.40 -2.64
C LEU A 76 -4.98 -1.93 -3.76
N PHE A 77 -4.47 -1.79 -4.99
CA PHE A 77 -5.12 -2.35 -6.18
C PHE A 77 -4.20 -3.40 -6.78
N VAL A 78 -4.76 -4.54 -7.16
CA VAL A 78 -4.02 -5.59 -7.84
C VAL A 78 -4.83 -6.00 -9.06
N ASN A 79 -4.18 -6.00 -10.22
CA ASN A 79 -4.84 -6.33 -11.49
C ASN A 79 -6.11 -5.49 -11.68
N LYS A 80 -5.99 -4.20 -11.39
CA LYS A 80 -7.05 -3.18 -11.58
C LYS A 80 -8.19 -3.29 -10.58
N GLU A 81 -8.11 -4.17 -9.61
CA GLU A 81 -9.18 -4.35 -8.64
C GLU A 81 -8.73 -3.94 -7.26
N LEU A 82 -9.61 -3.29 -6.54
CA LEU A 82 -9.34 -2.88 -5.17
C LEU A 82 -9.25 -4.09 -4.26
N VAL A 83 -8.13 -4.25 -3.59
CA VAL A 83 -7.97 -5.28 -2.58
C VAL A 83 -8.50 -4.78 -1.25
N GLY A 84 -8.09 -3.58 -0.86
CA GLY A 84 -8.58 -2.98 0.38
C GLY A 84 -7.54 -2.08 1.01
N GLY A 85 -7.78 -1.77 2.27
CA GLY A 85 -6.91 -0.92 3.07
C GLY A 85 -5.93 -1.72 3.89
N SER A 86 -5.32 -1.06 4.90
CA SER A 86 -4.23 -1.69 5.65
C SER A 86 -4.68 -2.94 6.39
N ASP A 87 -5.87 -2.93 6.98
CA ASP A 87 -6.33 -4.09 7.74
C ASP A 87 -6.48 -5.32 6.86
N ILE A 88 -7.06 -5.13 5.68
CA ILE A 88 -7.28 -6.23 4.77
C ILE A 88 -5.94 -6.72 4.23
N VAL A 89 -5.04 -5.80 3.88
CA VAL A 89 -3.73 -6.17 3.39
C VAL A 89 -2.96 -6.98 4.45
N MET A 90 -3.02 -6.53 5.70
CA MET A 90 -2.36 -7.25 6.79
C MET A 90 -2.93 -8.64 6.99
N GLU A 91 -4.27 -8.75 6.99
CA GLU A 91 -4.92 -10.04 7.13
C GLU A 91 -4.51 -11.00 6.03
N MET A 92 -4.52 -10.51 4.80
CA MET A 92 -4.16 -11.33 3.66
C MET A 92 -2.68 -11.71 3.68
N TYR A 93 -1.85 -10.81 4.19
CA TYR A 93 -0.43 -11.12 4.35
C TYR A 93 -0.26 -12.27 5.35
N GLU A 94 -0.92 -12.17 6.50
CA GLU A 94 -0.78 -13.18 7.55
C GLU A 94 -1.33 -14.53 7.15
N SER A 95 -2.39 -14.54 6.37
CA SER A 95 -3.02 -15.79 5.94
C SER A 95 -2.33 -16.43 4.75
N GLY A 96 -1.44 -15.69 4.08
CA GLY A 96 -0.81 -16.17 2.86
C GLY A 96 -1.60 -15.84 1.60
N GLU A 97 -2.79 -15.27 1.76
CA GLU A 97 -3.62 -14.95 0.60
C GLU A 97 -3.01 -13.86 -0.27
N LEU A 98 -2.31 -12.92 0.35
CA LEU A 98 -1.69 -11.85 -0.42
C LEU A 98 -0.60 -12.39 -1.34
N ALA A 99 0.23 -13.28 -0.81
CA ALA A 99 1.26 -13.91 -1.63
C ALA A 99 0.64 -14.68 -2.79
N GLN A 100 -0.46 -15.38 -2.54
CA GLN A 100 -1.14 -16.11 -3.59
C GLN A 100 -1.70 -15.18 -4.65
N LEU A 101 -2.33 -14.09 -4.22
CA LEU A 101 -2.89 -13.12 -5.16
C LEU A 101 -1.80 -12.51 -6.02
N LEU A 102 -0.65 -12.23 -5.44
CA LEU A 102 0.45 -11.60 -6.15
C LEU A 102 1.31 -12.59 -6.92
N GLY A 103 1.12 -13.88 -6.69
CA GLY A 103 1.87 -14.90 -7.40
C GLY A 103 3.29 -15.04 -6.93
N VAL A 104 3.55 -14.79 -5.65
CA VAL A 104 4.88 -14.93 -5.07
C VAL A 104 4.82 -15.90 -3.91
N GLU A 105 5.99 -16.35 -3.48
CA GLU A 105 6.06 -17.28 -2.38
C GLU A 105 6.01 -16.56 -1.06
N GLN A 106 5.25 -17.11 -0.13
CA GLN A 106 5.23 -16.60 1.23
C GLN A 106 6.54 -16.98 1.89
N PRO A 107 7.23 -16.05 2.55
CA PRO A 107 8.45 -16.39 3.26
C PRO A 107 8.19 -17.46 4.29
N GLU A 108 9.15 -18.35 4.44
CA GLU A 108 9.02 -19.45 5.37
C GLU A 108 8.77 -18.97 6.77
N GLU A 109 9.49 -17.96 7.17
CA GLU A 109 9.27 -17.34 8.44
C GLU A 109 8.41 -16.14 8.22
N MET A 110 7.26 -16.13 8.84
CA MET A 110 6.38 -14.99 8.75
C MET A 110 6.93 -13.92 9.63
N SER A 111 7.87 -13.17 9.12
CA SER A 111 8.35 -12.05 9.90
C SER A 111 7.36 -10.92 9.73
N GLU A 112 7.36 -10.03 10.68
CA GLU A 112 6.51 -8.89 10.58
C GLU A 112 6.98 -7.97 9.49
N PRO A 113 6.03 -7.28 8.84
CA PRO A 113 6.43 -6.29 7.83
C PRO A 113 7.33 -5.25 8.45
N GLU A 114 8.30 -4.82 7.66
CA GLU A 114 9.27 -3.88 8.15
C GLU A 114 8.78 -2.50 8.12
N VAL A 115 7.83 -2.18 8.93
CA VAL A 115 7.23 -0.90 8.79
C VAL A 115 7.76 0.12 9.72
N GLN A 116 8.14 -0.26 10.87
CA GLN A 116 8.52 0.68 11.85
C GLN A 116 9.80 0.29 12.40
N LYS A 117 10.65 -0.20 11.60
CA LYS A 117 11.89 -0.58 12.09
C LYS A 117 12.55 0.61 12.56
N SER A 118 12.24 0.87 13.74
CA SER A 118 12.84 1.94 14.32
C SER A 118 14.28 1.66 14.39
N PRO A 119 15.04 2.46 13.97
CA PRO A 119 16.45 2.29 14.15
C PRO A 119 16.77 2.28 15.59
N ILE A 120 15.89 2.49 16.33
CA ILE A 120 16.05 2.46 17.66
C ILE A 120 16.12 1.19 18.21
N GLY A 121 16.24 1.07 18.33
CA GLY A 121 16.20 -0.02 18.52
C GLY A 121 16.00 -0.46 19.21
N LEU A 122 15.88 0.13 19.40
CA LEU A 122 15.68 -0.40 19.75
C LEU A 122 15.52 -1.03 19.97
N GLU A 123 15.36 -0.93 19.86
CA GLU A 123 15.17 -1.65 19.96
C GLU A 123 15.32 -2.20 20.23
N ASN A 124 15.39 -1.96 20.49
CA ASN A 124 15.43 -2.62 20.77
C ASN A 124 15.64 -3.08 21.10
N ARG A 125 15.69 -2.81 21.39
CA ARG A 125 15.86 -3.34 21.73
C ARG A 125 16.15 -3.84 22.17
N LEU A 126 16.18 -3.65 22.39
CA LEU A 126 16.44 -4.19 22.70
C LEU A 126 16.64 -4.74 22.78
N ASP A 127 16.77 -4.74 22.82
CA ASP A 127 16.90 -5.41 22.72
C ASP A 127 17.13 -5.63 22.84
#